data_221e4827aa9a8e721ce21584badc4dec
#
_entry.id   221e4827aa9a8e721ce21584badc4dec
#
_cell.length_a   1.000
_cell.length_b   1.000
_cell.length_c   1.000
_cell.angle_alpha   90.00
_cell.angle_beta   90.00
_cell.angle_gamma   90.00
#
_symmetry.space_group_name_H-M   'P 1'
#
loop_
_entity.id
_entity.type
_entity.pdbx_description
1 polymer ?
#
loop_
_entity_poly.entity_id
_entity_poly.type
_entity_poly.pdbx_seq_one_letter_code
_entity_poly.pdbx_strand_id
1 'polypeptide(L)'
;SVNFNAGSATTYNKSALVFGGNDGAVKFPTDIQIPEPHYSRLLLRDFMIAYHPVYPGDEGSPLEKDIDETDRLELAYGQNTFSLDVASINYDYPSNILFSWKIDGYHKEWSRPSQDNRIIIRNLPPGSYTLQIRAVSNEEKYKTYETRSIQIIITPPVWASVWAMVGYVILLVLVMGIIFRIIMLHKQKKVSDEKTRFFINTAHDIRTPLTLIKAPLEEVLENRMGAEQALPHINLSLIHISEPTRRVV
;
A
#
# COMPACT_ATOMS: atom_id res chain seq x y z
N SER A 1 -8.69 58.19 0.55
CA SER A 1 -10.05 57.90 1.02
C SER A 1 -10.81 59.21 1.14
N VAL A 2 -11.93 59.32 0.45
CA VAL A 2 -12.84 60.49 0.55
C VAL A 2 -13.82 60.23 1.67
N ASN A 3 -13.81 61.09 2.69
CA ASN A 3 -14.79 61.00 3.78
C ASN A 3 -16.05 61.79 3.40
N PHE A 4 -17.15 61.10 3.24
CA PHE A 4 -18.45 61.70 2.98
C PHE A 4 -19.16 62.11 4.26
N ASN A 5 -19.81 63.26 4.24
CA ASN A 5 -20.60 63.73 5.38
C ASN A 5 -21.97 63.03 5.41
N ALA A 6 -22.40 62.59 6.58
CA ALA A 6 -23.68 61.94 6.74
C ALA A 6 -24.82 62.90 6.27
N GLY A 7 -25.74 62.43 5.42
CA GLY A 7 -26.86 63.21 4.91
C GLY A 7 -26.53 64.16 3.75
N SER A 8 -25.30 64.18 3.26
CA SER A 8 -24.85 65.06 2.15
C SER A 8 -25.03 64.44 0.74
N ALA A 9 -25.99 63.56 0.53
CA ALA A 9 -26.30 62.97 -0.78
C ALA A 9 -27.53 63.60 -1.39
N THR A 10 -27.42 63.98 -2.71
CA THR A 10 -28.54 64.48 -3.47
C THR A 10 -28.51 63.99 -4.90
N THR A 11 -29.68 63.98 -5.56
CA THR A 11 -29.77 63.59 -6.98
C THR A 11 -29.60 64.85 -7.85
N TYR A 12 -28.66 64.77 -8.79
CA TYR A 12 -28.44 65.83 -9.78
C TYR A 12 -29.02 65.43 -11.14
N ASN A 13 -29.97 66.19 -11.65
CA ASN A 13 -30.62 65.98 -12.96
C ASN A 13 -31.17 64.56 -13.24
N LYS A 14 -31.55 63.82 -12.20
CA LYS A 14 -32.01 62.41 -12.26
C LYS A 14 -31.02 61.42 -12.89
N SER A 15 -29.84 61.87 -13.32
CA SER A 15 -28.82 61.04 -14.00
C SER A 15 -27.53 60.88 -13.20
N ALA A 16 -27.44 61.57 -12.06
CA ALA A 16 -26.26 61.45 -11.21
C ALA A 16 -26.61 61.63 -9.74
N LEU A 17 -25.86 60.94 -8.87
CA LEU A 17 -25.81 61.12 -7.43
C LEU A 17 -24.62 62.00 -7.07
N VAL A 18 -24.80 62.96 -6.22
CA VAL A 18 -23.73 63.83 -5.71
C VAL A 18 -23.62 63.63 -4.22
N PHE A 19 -22.42 63.30 -3.75
CA PHE A 19 -22.10 63.13 -2.33
C PHE A 19 -21.12 64.25 -1.94
N GLY A 20 -21.48 64.96 -0.87
CA GLY A 20 -20.60 65.99 -0.28
C GLY A 20 -19.63 65.36 0.73
N GLY A 21 -18.38 65.78 0.64
CA GLY A 21 -17.31 65.41 1.58
C GLY A 21 -16.58 66.65 2.10
N ASN A 22 -15.63 66.46 3.00
CA ASN A 22 -14.89 67.57 3.60
C ASN A 22 -14.02 68.37 2.58
N ASP A 23 -13.63 67.70 1.48
CA ASP A 23 -12.73 68.26 0.47
C ASP A 23 -13.45 68.59 -0.84
N GLY A 24 -14.80 68.61 -0.83
CA GLY A 24 -15.60 68.87 -2.03
C GLY A 24 -16.75 67.90 -2.21
N ALA A 25 -17.30 67.86 -3.44
CA ALA A 25 -18.39 66.95 -3.77
C ALA A 25 -17.96 66.00 -4.90
N VAL A 26 -18.37 64.73 -4.79
CA VAL A 26 -18.14 63.72 -5.81
C VAL A 26 -19.44 63.42 -6.52
N LYS A 27 -19.43 63.42 -7.85
CA LYS A 27 -20.57 63.13 -8.68
C LYS A 27 -20.44 61.72 -9.30
N PHE A 28 -21.43 60.90 -9.06
CA PHE A 28 -21.52 59.55 -9.65
C PHE A 28 -22.70 59.50 -10.64
N PRO A 29 -22.52 59.01 -11.87
CA PRO A 29 -23.66 58.75 -12.76
C PRO A 29 -24.52 57.64 -12.16
N THR A 30 -25.84 57.71 -12.36
CA THR A 30 -26.79 56.70 -11.81
C THR A 30 -26.76 55.38 -12.61
N ASP A 31 -26.18 55.40 -13.81
CA ASP A 31 -26.01 54.27 -14.73
C ASP A 31 -24.58 53.70 -14.70
N ILE A 32 -23.91 53.78 -13.55
CA ILE A 32 -22.62 53.16 -13.41
C ILE A 32 -22.78 51.66 -13.72
N GLN A 33 -22.34 51.27 -14.88
CA GLN A 33 -22.05 49.87 -15.17
C GLN A 33 -20.79 49.56 -14.39
N ILE A 34 -20.94 48.82 -13.28
CA ILE A 34 -19.79 48.21 -12.60
C ILE A 34 -19.20 47.24 -13.63
N PRO A 35 -17.98 47.50 -14.16
CA PRO A 35 -17.39 46.59 -15.13
C PRO A 35 -17.36 45.21 -14.49
N GLU A 36 -17.73 44.19 -15.25
CA GLU A 36 -17.55 42.81 -14.77
C GLU A 36 -16.08 42.64 -14.42
N PRO A 37 -15.78 42.10 -13.26
CA PRO A 37 -14.40 41.96 -12.84
C PRO A 37 -13.63 41.18 -13.90
N HIS A 38 -12.53 41.75 -14.38
CA HIS A 38 -11.62 41.11 -15.32
C HIS A 38 -10.89 40.03 -14.53
N TYR A 39 -11.23 38.78 -14.78
CA TYR A 39 -10.63 37.63 -14.08
C TYR A 39 -9.25 37.41 -14.64
N SER A 40 -8.31 37.43 -13.74
CA SER A 40 -6.95 37.04 -14.02
C SER A 40 -6.81 35.53 -13.82
N ARG A 41 -5.93 34.98 -14.60
CA ARG A 41 -5.55 33.56 -14.59
C ARG A 41 -5.21 33.07 -13.18
N LEU A 42 -5.75 31.93 -12.81
CA LEU A 42 -5.39 31.20 -11.60
C LEU A 42 -4.01 30.56 -11.80
N LEU A 43 -3.03 31.00 -11.01
CA LEU A 43 -1.65 30.58 -11.08
C LEU A 43 -1.35 29.57 -9.99
N LEU A 44 -0.55 28.56 -10.32
CA LEU A 44 0.02 27.62 -9.35
C LEU A 44 1.43 28.06 -9.02
N ARG A 45 1.77 28.08 -7.73
CA ARG A 45 3.07 28.50 -7.23
C ARG A 45 3.58 27.53 -6.18
N ASP A 46 4.85 27.63 -5.87
CA ASP A 46 5.51 27.02 -4.71
C ASP A 46 5.08 25.56 -4.44
N PHE A 47 5.45 24.67 -5.36
CA PHE A 47 5.23 23.26 -5.19
C PHE A 47 6.22 22.69 -4.15
N MET A 48 5.68 21.96 -3.16
CA MET A 48 6.47 21.36 -2.08
C MET A 48 6.12 19.88 -1.91
N ILE A 49 7.13 19.05 -1.71
CA ILE A 49 6.98 17.65 -1.33
C ILE A 49 7.47 17.49 0.11
N ALA A 50 6.64 16.93 0.99
CA ALA A 50 6.96 16.76 2.41
C ALA A 50 7.50 18.05 3.04
N TYR A 51 6.90 19.21 2.72
CA TYR A 51 7.27 20.56 3.18
C TYR A 51 8.60 21.12 2.66
N HIS A 52 9.26 20.45 1.72
CA HIS A 52 10.45 20.95 1.04
C HIS A 52 10.05 21.49 -0.35
N PRO A 53 10.47 22.71 -0.69
CA PRO A 53 10.21 23.27 -2.02
C PRO A 53 10.96 22.43 -3.07
N VAL A 54 10.31 22.24 -4.22
CA VAL A 54 10.84 21.45 -5.34
C VAL A 54 10.76 22.27 -6.62
N TYR A 55 11.87 22.37 -7.32
CA TYR A 55 11.98 23.12 -8.56
C TYR A 55 12.29 22.19 -9.75
N PRO A 56 12.00 22.64 -10.96
CA PRO A 56 12.40 21.92 -12.17
C PRO A 56 13.91 21.74 -12.23
N GLY A 57 14.37 20.52 -12.48
CA GLY A 57 15.80 20.19 -12.58
C GLY A 57 16.48 19.79 -11.28
N ASP A 58 15.82 19.86 -10.13
CA ASP A 58 16.32 19.31 -8.88
C ASP A 58 16.41 17.78 -8.96
N GLU A 59 17.38 17.19 -8.27
CA GLU A 59 17.55 15.73 -8.22
C GLU A 59 16.30 15.07 -7.58
N GLY A 60 15.64 14.19 -8.35
CA GLY A 60 14.40 13.54 -7.93
C GLY A 60 13.14 14.41 -8.00
N SER A 61 13.23 15.58 -8.63
CA SER A 61 12.07 16.43 -8.92
C SER A 61 11.12 15.75 -9.90
N PRO A 62 9.82 15.74 -9.62
CA PRO A 62 8.80 15.30 -10.56
C PRO A 62 8.44 16.39 -11.59
N LEU A 63 9.02 17.58 -11.45
CA LEU A 63 8.73 18.72 -12.31
C LEU A 63 9.72 18.80 -13.46
N GLU A 64 9.22 18.70 -14.69
CA GLU A 64 9.99 18.99 -15.92
C GLU A 64 9.99 20.48 -16.23
N LYS A 65 8.91 21.18 -15.86
CA LYS A 65 8.68 22.61 -16.05
C LYS A 65 8.15 23.21 -14.76
N ASP A 66 7.98 24.53 -14.75
CA ASP A 66 7.30 25.20 -13.64
C ASP A 66 5.92 24.58 -13.40
N ILE A 67 5.51 24.53 -12.12
CA ILE A 67 4.22 23.94 -11.74
C ILE A 67 3.04 24.64 -12.43
N ASP A 68 3.17 25.93 -12.75
CA ASP A 68 2.15 26.68 -13.46
C ASP A 68 2.00 26.25 -14.93
N GLU A 69 3.04 25.71 -15.54
CA GLU A 69 3.01 25.20 -16.92
C GLU A 69 2.76 23.68 -17.00
N THR A 70 2.61 23.03 -15.84
CA THR A 70 2.47 21.59 -15.74
C THR A 70 0.99 21.20 -15.68
N ASP A 71 0.52 20.44 -16.66
CA ASP A 71 -0.83 19.89 -16.68
C ASP A 71 -0.90 18.49 -16.07
N ARG A 72 0.23 17.78 -16.03
CA ARG A 72 0.34 16.43 -15.53
C ARG A 72 1.54 16.28 -14.61
N LEU A 73 1.28 15.86 -13.38
CA LEU A 73 2.28 15.67 -12.33
C LEU A 73 2.38 14.18 -11.98
N GLU A 74 3.54 13.59 -12.21
CA GLU A 74 3.82 12.19 -11.86
C GLU A 74 4.65 12.12 -10.59
N LEU A 75 4.08 11.56 -9.54
CA LEU A 75 4.70 11.44 -8.22
C LEU A 75 5.07 10.00 -7.91
N ALA A 76 6.24 9.79 -7.36
CA ALA A 76 6.61 8.51 -6.78
C ALA A 76 5.78 8.20 -5.53
N TYR A 77 5.67 6.93 -5.15
CA TYR A 77 4.96 6.51 -3.93
C TYR A 77 5.36 7.28 -2.67
N GLY A 78 6.65 7.58 -2.52
CA GLY A 78 7.16 8.35 -1.37
C GLY A 78 6.86 9.85 -1.42
N GLN A 79 6.36 10.38 -2.55
CA GLN A 79 6.04 11.79 -2.78
C GLN A 79 4.54 12.09 -2.65
N ASN A 80 3.77 11.21 -2.02
CA ASN A 80 2.32 11.25 -1.91
C ASN A 80 1.77 12.30 -0.92
N THR A 81 2.66 13.05 -0.27
CA THR A 81 2.32 14.17 0.60
C THR A 81 2.97 15.42 0.03
N PHE A 82 2.17 16.32 -0.48
CA PHE A 82 2.63 17.51 -1.16
C PHE A 82 1.70 18.69 -0.92
N SER A 83 2.19 19.88 -1.18
CA SER A 83 1.40 21.10 -1.14
C SER A 83 1.75 21.99 -2.32
N LEU A 84 0.78 22.80 -2.70
CA LEU A 84 0.96 23.82 -3.71
C LEU A 84 0.24 25.10 -3.29
N ASP A 85 0.83 26.22 -3.61
CA ASP A 85 0.24 27.52 -3.39
C ASP A 85 -0.48 27.99 -4.64
N VAL A 86 -1.66 28.59 -4.44
CA VAL A 86 -2.51 29.09 -5.50
C VAL A 86 -2.55 30.62 -5.42
N ALA A 87 -2.42 31.26 -6.54
CA ALA A 87 -2.58 32.71 -6.62
C ALA A 87 -3.58 33.07 -7.71
N SER A 88 -4.38 34.07 -7.44
CA SER A 88 -5.22 34.70 -8.45
C SER A 88 -4.92 36.20 -8.44
N ILE A 89 -4.53 36.71 -9.59
CA ILE A 89 -4.24 38.14 -9.72
C ILE A 89 -5.53 38.84 -10.07
N ASN A 90 -6.16 39.51 -9.14
CA ASN A 90 -7.28 40.36 -9.39
C ASN A 90 -6.91 41.80 -8.96
N TYR A 91 -6.85 42.70 -9.93
CA TYR A 91 -6.47 44.08 -9.67
C TYR A 91 -7.62 44.90 -9.09
N ASP A 92 -8.87 44.47 -9.31
CA ASP A 92 -10.05 45.25 -8.91
C ASP A 92 -10.42 45.00 -7.45
N TYR A 93 -10.38 43.73 -6.99
CA TYR A 93 -10.79 43.32 -5.63
C TYR A 93 -9.92 42.21 -5.07
N PRO A 94 -8.65 42.46 -4.74
CA PRO A 94 -7.71 41.40 -4.32
C PRO A 94 -8.07 40.72 -2.98
N SER A 95 -8.84 41.38 -2.13
CA SER A 95 -9.20 40.88 -0.80
C SER A 95 -10.41 39.95 -0.74
N ASN A 96 -11.14 39.79 -1.85
CA ASN A 96 -12.43 39.09 -1.85
C ASN A 96 -12.41 37.74 -2.56
N ILE A 97 -11.22 37.23 -2.87
CA ILE A 97 -11.06 35.96 -3.55
C ILE A 97 -10.89 34.86 -2.49
N LEU A 98 -11.70 33.81 -2.63
CA LEU A 98 -11.58 32.57 -1.88
C LEU A 98 -11.20 31.44 -2.82
N PHE A 99 -10.43 30.48 -2.31
CA PHE A 99 -10.05 29.29 -3.06
C PHE A 99 -10.83 28.08 -2.55
N SER A 100 -11.25 27.25 -3.48
CA SER A 100 -11.88 25.97 -3.19
C SER A 100 -11.31 24.92 -4.15
N TRP A 101 -11.06 23.73 -3.66
CA TRP A 101 -10.44 22.67 -4.45
C TRP A 101 -11.11 21.31 -4.21
N LYS A 102 -10.92 20.41 -5.14
CA LYS A 102 -11.46 19.06 -5.12
C LYS A 102 -10.49 18.12 -5.84
N ILE A 103 -10.34 16.92 -5.35
CA ILE A 103 -9.62 15.84 -6.03
C ILE A 103 -10.64 14.84 -6.54
N ASP A 104 -10.84 14.80 -7.85
CA ASP A 104 -11.71 13.81 -8.48
C ASP A 104 -11.09 12.43 -8.34
N GLY A 105 -11.91 11.46 -7.94
CA GLY A 105 -11.49 10.11 -7.59
C GLY A 105 -11.15 9.91 -6.10
N TYR A 106 -11.04 11.00 -5.32
CA TYR A 106 -10.73 10.92 -3.88
C TYR A 106 -11.75 11.68 -3.01
N HIS A 107 -12.11 12.92 -3.37
CA HIS A 107 -13.12 13.70 -2.68
C HIS A 107 -14.46 13.70 -3.42
N LYS A 108 -15.56 13.58 -2.69
CA LYS A 108 -16.92 13.67 -3.26
C LYS A 108 -17.35 15.11 -3.47
N GLU A 109 -16.92 16.01 -2.62
CA GLU A 109 -17.36 17.41 -2.58
C GLU A 109 -16.17 18.36 -2.65
N TRP A 110 -16.46 19.61 -3.03
CA TRP A 110 -15.50 20.69 -2.99
C TRP A 110 -15.13 21.06 -1.56
N SER A 111 -13.88 21.45 -1.34
CA SER A 111 -13.47 22.04 -0.07
C SER A 111 -14.27 23.30 0.22
N ARG A 112 -14.41 23.65 1.48
CA ARG A 112 -15.02 24.94 1.85
C ARG A 112 -14.14 26.07 1.31
N PRO A 113 -14.74 27.10 0.64
CA PRO A 113 -13.98 28.24 0.21
C PRO A 113 -13.24 28.91 1.37
N SER A 114 -11.96 29.19 1.19
CA SER A 114 -11.08 29.78 2.20
C SER A 114 -10.18 30.84 1.55
N GLN A 115 -9.73 31.80 2.35
CA GLN A 115 -8.66 32.73 1.95
C GLN A 115 -7.26 32.08 1.97
N ASP A 116 -7.15 30.88 2.57
CA ASP A 116 -5.91 30.14 2.53
C ASP A 116 -5.61 29.73 1.11
N ASN A 117 -4.49 30.19 0.62
CA ASN A 117 -4.00 29.94 -0.74
C ASN A 117 -3.16 28.66 -0.84
N ARG A 118 -2.90 27.99 0.28
CA ARG A 118 -2.11 26.76 0.33
C ARG A 118 -3.00 25.53 0.36
N ILE A 119 -2.88 24.70 -0.67
CA ILE A 119 -3.52 23.40 -0.77
C ILE A 119 -2.54 22.35 -0.26
N ILE A 120 -2.92 21.63 0.81
CA ILE A 120 -2.10 20.57 1.40
C ILE A 120 -2.80 19.23 1.19
N ILE A 121 -2.15 18.32 0.47
CA ILE A 121 -2.62 16.98 0.21
C ILE A 121 -1.70 16.01 0.94
N ARG A 122 -2.28 15.15 1.79
CA ARG A 122 -1.52 14.23 2.62
C ARG A 122 -1.87 12.79 2.29
N ASN A 123 -0.82 11.98 2.11
CA ASN A 123 -0.91 10.53 1.97
C ASN A 123 -1.95 10.09 0.92
N LEU A 124 -1.90 10.70 -0.27
CA LEU A 124 -2.76 10.32 -1.39
C LEU A 124 -2.40 8.92 -1.87
N PRO A 125 -3.35 7.95 -1.94
CA PRO A 125 -3.07 6.60 -2.39
C PRO A 125 -2.54 6.54 -3.83
N PRO A 126 -1.85 5.45 -4.24
CA PRO A 126 -1.50 5.24 -5.63
C PRO A 126 -2.72 5.24 -6.54
N GLY A 127 -2.62 5.93 -7.66
CA GLY A 127 -3.74 6.09 -8.60
C GLY A 127 -3.60 7.31 -9.49
N SER A 128 -4.60 7.54 -10.32
CA SER A 128 -4.71 8.72 -11.18
C SER A 128 -5.85 9.59 -10.70
N TYR A 129 -5.56 10.85 -10.47
CA TYR A 129 -6.48 11.83 -9.90
C TYR A 129 -6.47 13.11 -10.73
N THR A 130 -7.54 13.89 -10.64
CA THR A 130 -7.58 15.24 -11.18
C THR A 130 -7.84 16.22 -10.05
N LEU A 131 -6.84 17.04 -9.73
CA LEU A 131 -7.00 18.15 -8.80
C LEU A 131 -7.66 19.30 -9.55
N GLN A 132 -8.84 19.68 -9.11
CA GLN A 132 -9.57 20.85 -9.61
C GLN A 132 -9.50 21.95 -8.56
N ILE A 133 -9.14 23.14 -9.00
CA ILE A 133 -9.01 24.32 -8.15
C ILE A 133 -9.85 25.41 -8.76
N ARG A 134 -10.61 26.13 -7.95
CA ARG A 134 -11.42 27.25 -8.39
C ARG A 134 -11.24 28.45 -7.48
N ALA A 135 -11.22 29.61 -8.10
CA ALA A 135 -11.36 30.88 -7.43
C ALA A 135 -12.84 31.28 -7.38
N VAL A 136 -13.34 31.69 -6.22
CA VAL A 136 -14.73 32.06 -5.99
C VAL A 136 -14.82 33.41 -5.29
N SER A 137 -15.88 34.17 -5.57
CA SER A 137 -16.15 35.42 -4.88
C SER A 137 -16.75 35.19 -3.50
N ASN A 138 -16.35 36.00 -2.54
CA ASN A 138 -17.00 36.04 -1.21
C ASN A 138 -18.34 36.81 -1.25
N GLU A 139 -18.51 37.76 -2.14
CA GLU A 139 -19.66 38.68 -2.18
C GLU A 139 -20.86 38.09 -2.91
N GLU A 140 -20.67 37.33 -3.98
CA GLU A 140 -21.73 36.79 -4.83
C GLU A 140 -22.05 35.33 -4.58
N LYS A 141 -22.29 34.91 -3.33
CA LYS A 141 -22.62 33.51 -2.97
C LYS A 141 -21.72 32.47 -3.66
N TYR A 142 -20.40 32.72 -3.64
CA TYR A 142 -19.39 31.83 -4.22
C TYR A 142 -19.50 31.64 -5.74
N LYS A 143 -19.82 32.70 -6.49
CA LYS A 143 -19.72 32.68 -7.94
C LYS A 143 -18.30 32.27 -8.33
N THR A 144 -18.20 31.21 -9.14
CA THR A 144 -16.91 30.73 -9.63
C THR A 144 -16.40 31.66 -10.72
N TYR A 145 -15.15 32.10 -10.57
CA TYR A 145 -14.49 32.96 -11.56
C TYR A 145 -13.70 32.13 -12.55
N GLU A 146 -12.82 31.30 -12.06
CA GLU A 146 -11.94 30.47 -12.88
C GLU A 146 -11.76 29.09 -12.23
N THR A 147 -11.61 28.07 -13.07
CA THR A 147 -11.30 26.71 -12.64
C THR A 147 -10.07 26.24 -13.38
N ARG A 148 -9.12 25.69 -12.65
CA ARG A 148 -7.94 25.05 -13.20
C ARG A 148 -7.90 23.60 -12.76
N SER A 149 -7.45 22.71 -13.65
CA SER A 149 -7.28 21.30 -13.36
C SER A 149 -5.86 20.86 -13.66
N ILE A 150 -5.32 20.00 -12.81
CA ILE A 150 -4.03 19.33 -12.99
C ILE A 150 -4.20 17.84 -12.75
N GLN A 151 -3.66 17.02 -13.64
CA GLN A 151 -3.61 15.58 -13.47
C GLN A 151 -2.49 15.19 -12.50
N ILE A 152 -2.81 14.37 -11.51
CA ILE A 152 -1.85 13.85 -10.52
C ILE A 152 -1.86 12.34 -10.62
N ILE A 153 -0.71 11.76 -10.88
CA ILE A 153 -0.52 10.31 -10.96
C ILE A 153 0.47 9.90 -9.89
N ILE A 154 0.02 9.05 -8.96
CA ILE A 154 0.90 8.48 -7.93
C ILE A 154 1.21 7.04 -8.31
N THR A 155 2.49 6.77 -8.58
CA THR A 155 2.94 5.43 -8.96
C THR A 155 2.89 4.48 -7.76
N PRO A 156 2.46 3.23 -7.95
CA PRO A 156 2.48 2.24 -6.88
C PRO A 156 3.93 1.90 -6.49
N PRO A 157 4.15 1.50 -5.22
CA PRO A 157 5.47 1.10 -4.78
C PRO A 157 5.95 -0.15 -5.52
N VAL A 158 7.26 -0.28 -5.71
CA VAL A 158 7.87 -1.40 -6.48
C VAL A 158 7.50 -2.78 -5.94
N TRP A 159 7.29 -2.91 -4.63
CA TRP A 159 6.89 -4.17 -4.00
C TRP A 159 5.41 -4.54 -4.25
N ALA A 160 4.55 -3.61 -4.65
CA ALA A 160 3.17 -3.85 -5.07
C ALA A 160 3.02 -3.96 -6.60
N SER A 161 4.14 -3.96 -7.33
CA SER A 161 4.15 -4.16 -8.78
C SER A 161 3.67 -5.58 -9.14
N VAL A 162 3.08 -5.73 -10.32
CA VAL A 162 2.66 -7.03 -10.87
C VAL A 162 3.83 -8.02 -10.88
N TRP A 163 5.04 -7.57 -11.21
CA TRP A 163 6.24 -8.40 -11.20
C TRP A 163 6.65 -8.87 -9.80
N ALA A 164 6.47 -8.02 -8.77
CA ALA A 164 6.70 -8.41 -7.40
C ALA A 164 5.69 -9.47 -6.93
N MET A 165 4.42 -9.34 -7.31
CA MET A 165 3.39 -10.35 -7.00
C MET A 165 3.72 -11.71 -7.63
N VAL A 166 4.15 -11.73 -8.89
CA VAL A 166 4.63 -12.96 -9.56
C VAL A 166 5.82 -13.56 -8.79
N GLY A 167 6.77 -12.72 -8.38
CA GLY A 167 7.90 -13.15 -7.55
C GLY A 167 7.48 -13.78 -6.22
N TYR A 168 6.50 -13.23 -5.54
CA TYR A 168 5.96 -13.78 -4.29
C TYR A 168 5.28 -15.14 -4.50
N VAL A 169 4.52 -15.31 -5.59
CA VAL A 169 3.90 -16.60 -5.93
C VAL A 169 4.97 -17.67 -6.20
N ILE A 170 6.01 -17.34 -6.98
CA ILE A 170 7.12 -18.25 -7.24
C ILE A 170 7.83 -18.65 -5.94
N LEU A 171 8.12 -17.67 -5.08
CA LEU A 171 8.75 -17.91 -3.78
C LEU A 171 7.90 -18.85 -2.90
N LEU A 172 6.59 -18.62 -2.86
CA LEU A 172 5.67 -19.46 -2.11
C LEU A 172 5.68 -20.91 -2.61
N VAL A 173 5.64 -21.10 -3.93
CA VAL A 173 5.71 -22.46 -4.54
C VAL A 173 7.03 -23.14 -4.21
N LEU A 174 8.15 -22.43 -4.25
CA LEU A 174 9.46 -22.97 -3.88
C LEU A 174 9.51 -23.40 -2.42
N VAL A 175 9.02 -22.56 -1.51
CA VAL A 175 8.96 -22.88 -0.07
C VAL A 175 8.08 -24.11 0.17
N MET A 176 6.91 -24.18 -0.45
CA MET A 176 6.03 -25.36 -0.38
C MET A 176 6.74 -26.63 -0.89
N GLY A 177 7.45 -26.52 -2.02
CA GLY A 177 8.23 -27.64 -2.58
C GLY A 177 9.32 -28.12 -1.63
N ILE A 178 10.03 -27.21 -0.99
CA ILE A 178 11.07 -27.55 0.01
C ILE A 178 10.45 -28.24 1.21
N ILE A 179 9.36 -27.71 1.76
CA ILE A 179 8.64 -28.31 2.90
C ILE A 179 8.17 -29.73 2.54
N PHE A 180 7.56 -29.89 1.37
CA PHE A 180 7.10 -31.18 0.87
C PHE A 180 8.26 -32.19 0.77
N ARG A 181 9.39 -31.76 0.22
CA ARG A 181 10.60 -32.59 0.11
C ARG A 181 11.12 -33.03 1.48
N ILE A 182 11.16 -32.12 2.45
CA ILE A 182 11.57 -32.43 3.82
C ILE A 182 10.64 -33.48 4.45
N ILE A 183 9.32 -33.31 4.31
CA ILE A 183 8.33 -34.26 4.82
C ILE A 183 8.52 -35.64 4.20
N MET A 184 8.74 -35.70 2.88
CA MET A 184 8.97 -36.97 2.17
C MET A 184 10.26 -37.67 2.63
N LEU A 185 11.35 -36.90 2.81
CA LEU A 185 12.59 -37.45 3.32
C LEU A 185 12.44 -38.01 4.75
N HIS A 186 11.70 -37.32 5.61
CA HIS A 186 11.42 -37.82 6.95
C HIS A 186 10.57 -39.09 6.96
N LYS A 187 9.57 -39.19 6.07
CA LYS A 187 8.78 -40.42 5.89
C LYS A 187 9.63 -41.59 5.40
N GLN A 188 10.51 -41.36 4.42
CA GLN A 188 11.41 -42.42 3.92
C GLN A 188 12.37 -42.93 4.99
N LYS A 189 12.94 -42.03 5.81
CA LYS A 189 13.80 -42.45 6.92
C LYS A 189 13.06 -43.34 7.93
N LYS A 190 11.84 -42.97 8.34
CA LYS A 190 11.04 -43.80 9.26
C LYS A 190 10.79 -45.20 8.71
N VAL A 191 10.40 -45.32 7.45
CA VAL A 191 10.18 -46.62 6.80
C VAL A 191 11.47 -47.45 6.72
N SER A 192 12.59 -46.83 6.44
CA SER A 192 13.91 -47.50 6.41
C SER A 192 14.33 -48.00 7.82
N ASP A 193 14.14 -47.16 8.84
CA ASP A 193 14.48 -47.52 10.23
C ASP A 193 13.59 -48.65 10.75
N GLU A 194 12.29 -48.66 10.42
CA GLU A 194 11.38 -49.76 10.74
C GLU A 194 11.80 -51.08 10.08
N LYS A 195 12.17 -51.06 8.80
CA LYS A 195 12.69 -52.25 8.11
C LYS A 195 13.96 -52.75 8.75
N THR A 196 14.92 -51.89 9.07
CA THR A 196 16.18 -52.25 9.71
C THR A 196 15.95 -52.87 11.08
N ARG A 197 15.08 -52.27 11.91
CA ARG A 197 14.70 -52.82 13.20
C ARG A 197 14.01 -54.18 13.07
N PHE A 198 13.11 -54.34 12.11
CA PHE A 198 12.49 -55.63 11.83
C PHE A 198 13.52 -56.71 11.52
N PHE A 199 14.49 -56.44 10.64
CA PHE A 199 15.55 -57.40 10.30
C PHE A 199 16.43 -57.75 11.52
N ILE A 200 16.83 -56.75 12.34
CA ILE A 200 17.63 -56.98 13.52
C ILE A 200 16.88 -57.86 14.55
N ASN A 201 15.61 -57.54 14.80
CA ASN A 201 14.78 -58.31 15.74
C ASN A 201 14.55 -59.75 15.24
N THR A 202 14.21 -59.87 13.95
CA THR A 202 14.02 -61.20 13.35
C THR A 202 15.31 -62.05 13.39
N ALA A 203 16.46 -61.44 13.10
CA ALA A 203 17.74 -62.15 13.20
C ALA A 203 18.07 -62.60 14.64
N HIS A 204 17.75 -61.76 15.63
CA HIS A 204 17.90 -62.11 17.04
C HIS A 204 16.96 -63.25 17.44
N ASP A 205 15.69 -63.17 17.03
CA ASP A 205 14.67 -64.20 17.36
C ASP A 205 14.93 -65.54 16.69
N ILE A 206 15.65 -65.58 15.57
CA ILE A 206 16.09 -66.82 14.91
C ILE A 206 17.39 -67.38 15.58
N ARG A 207 18.29 -66.50 16.05
CA ARG A 207 19.55 -66.94 16.64
C ARG A 207 19.33 -67.82 17.87
N THR A 208 18.41 -67.46 18.77
CA THR A 208 18.14 -68.16 20.02
C THR A 208 17.72 -69.61 19.76
N PRO A 209 16.69 -69.94 18.96
CA PRO A 209 16.30 -71.32 18.67
C PRO A 209 17.40 -72.09 17.91
N LEU A 210 18.13 -71.38 17.00
CA LEU A 210 19.22 -72.04 16.29
C LEU A 210 20.35 -72.46 17.19
N THR A 211 20.69 -71.64 18.19
CA THR A 211 21.70 -72.00 19.22
C THR A 211 21.24 -73.16 20.07
N LEU A 212 19.96 -73.26 20.47
CA LEU A 212 19.37 -74.33 21.20
C LEU A 212 19.37 -75.66 20.44
N ILE A 213 19.32 -75.64 19.11
CA ILE A 213 19.44 -76.82 18.25
C ILE A 213 20.91 -77.19 18.04
N LYS A 214 21.78 -76.20 17.85
CA LYS A 214 23.19 -76.41 17.56
C LYS A 214 23.91 -77.05 18.72
N ALA A 215 23.67 -76.66 19.97
CA ALA A 215 24.34 -77.15 21.13
C ALA A 215 24.16 -78.69 21.34
N PRO A 216 22.95 -79.28 21.35
CA PRO A 216 22.79 -80.71 21.45
C PRO A 216 23.28 -81.49 20.23
N LEU A 217 23.25 -80.89 19.03
CA LEU A 217 23.79 -81.47 17.81
C LEU A 217 25.34 -81.60 17.91
N GLU A 218 26.02 -80.57 18.37
CA GLU A 218 27.46 -80.57 18.58
C GLU A 218 27.86 -81.63 19.66
N GLU A 219 27.05 -81.79 20.71
CA GLU A 219 27.27 -82.70 21.76
C GLU A 219 27.10 -84.20 21.31
N VAL A 220 26.16 -84.43 20.39
CA VAL A 220 26.01 -85.76 19.71
C VAL A 220 27.18 -86.05 18.76
N LEU A 221 27.60 -85.02 17.97
CA LEU A 221 28.76 -85.19 17.06
C LEU A 221 30.08 -85.43 17.76
N GLU A 222 30.26 -84.87 18.95
CA GLU A 222 31.46 -85.13 19.81
C GLU A 222 31.38 -86.44 20.58
N ASN A 223 30.38 -87.25 20.33
CA ASN A 223 30.18 -88.57 20.99
C ASN A 223 30.04 -88.52 22.49
N ARG A 224 29.67 -87.37 23.06
CA ARG A 224 29.46 -87.15 24.50
C ARG A 224 28.05 -87.50 24.98
N MET A 225 27.09 -87.55 24.07
CA MET A 225 25.70 -87.88 24.37
C MET A 225 25.11 -88.79 23.30
N GLY A 226 24.39 -89.81 23.67
CA GLY A 226 23.71 -90.73 22.73
C GLY A 226 22.58 -90.01 21.98
N ALA A 227 22.37 -90.35 20.73
CA ALA A 227 21.37 -89.74 19.87
C ALA A 227 19.94 -89.73 20.46
N GLU A 228 19.60 -90.72 21.25
CA GLU A 228 18.31 -90.89 21.96
C GLU A 228 18.09 -89.82 23.05
N GLN A 229 19.17 -89.38 23.72
CA GLN A 229 19.09 -88.37 24.76
C GLN A 229 19.02 -86.92 24.21
N ALA A 230 19.44 -86.69 22.95
CA ALA A 230 19.39 -85.41 22.31
C ALA A 230 18.01 -85.12 21.71
N LEU A 231 17.22 -86.11 21.35
CA LEU A 231 15.90 -85.98 20.73
C LEU A 231 14.89 -85.13 21.51
N PRO A 232 14.75 -85.23 22.86
CA PRO A 232 13.84 -84.42 23.65
C PRO A 232 14.22 -82.92 23.59
N HIS A 233 15.53 -82.60 23.64
CA HIS A 233 16.00 -81.17 23.56
C HIS A 233 15.79 -80.54 22.18
N ILE A 234 15.96 -81.33 21.13
CA ILE A 234 15.67 -80.87 19.73
C ILE A 234 14.19 -80.69 19.54
N ASN A 235 13.33 -81.58 20.02
CA ASN A 235 11.88 -81.48 19.94
C ASN A 235 11.35 -80.23 20.70
N LEU A 236 11.87 -79.96 21.89
CA LEU A 236 11.51 -78.79 22.68
C LEU A 236 11.87 -77.48 21.94
N SER A 237 13.00 -77.45 21.27
CA SER A 237 13.41 -76.30 20.41
C SER A 237 12.55 -76.13 19.19
N LEU A 238 12.14 -77.21 18.55
CA LEU A 238 11.21 -77.18 17.41
C LEU A 238 9.81 -76.70 17.79
N ILE A 239 9.31 -77.06 18.97
CA ILE A 239 8.04 -76.57 19.50
C ILE A 239 8.09 -75.05 19.74
N HIS A 240 9.19 -74.54 20.29
CA HIS A 240 9.38 -73.09 20.49
C HIS A 240 9.49 -72.34 19.19
N ILE A 241 9.96 -72.94 18.08
CA ILE A 241 9.99 -72.31 16.78
C ILE A 241 8.60 -72.33 16.12
N SER A 242 7.80 -73.38 16.41
CA SER A 242 6.45 -73.55 15.78
C SER A 242 5.33 -72.80 16.50
N GLU A 243 5.53 -72.36 17.76
CA GLU A 243 4.56 -71.49 18.45
C GLU A 243 4.67 -70.09 17.96
N PRO A 244 3.68 -69.59 17.22
CA PRO A 244 3.66 -68.19 16.83
C PRO A 244 3.53 -67.36 18.11
N THR A 245 4.55 -66.53 18.41
CA THR A 245 4.47 -65.51 19.45
C THR A 245 3.25 -64.63 19.21
N ARG A 246 2.10 -65.00 19.77
CA ARG A 246 0.94 -64.14 19.95
C ARG A 246 1.36 -63.01 20.91
N ARG A 247 2.08 -62.02 20.47
CA ARG A 247 2.08 -60.71 21.10
C ARG A 247 0.93 -59.91 20.49
N VAL A 248 -0.10 -59.84 21.27
CA VAL A 248 -1.20 -58.91 21.16
C VAL A 248 -0.61 -57.50 21.04
N VAL A 249 -1.00 -56.80 20.00
CA VAL A 249 -0.82 -55.37 19.83
C VAL A 249 -1.81 -54.64 20.73
#